data_5a712e4cc5e1ed3a34211549fab714ba
#
_entry.id   5a712e4cc5e1ed3a34211549fab714ba
#
_cell.length_a   1.000
_cell.length_b   1.000
_cell.length_c   1.000
_cell.angle_alpha   90.00
_cell.angle_beta   90.00
_cell.angle_gamma   90.00
#
_symmetry.space_group_name_H-M   'P 1'
#
loop_
_entity.id
_entity.type
_entity.pdbx_description
1 polymer ?
#
loop_
_entity_poly.entity_id
_entity_poly.type
_entity_poly.pdbx_seq_one_letter_code
_entity_poly.pdbx_strand_id
1 'polypeptide(L)'
;MKKLRLTGVLALGAAASLVLAGCASGSEPEGGAAGDTITLGFIPSWTDGLSTAYLLANQLEQLGYDVEMEELTEAGVLYAGLSKGDIDIYPSAWSEVTHAEYMAEFGSEIEDLGAYYDNASLTIAVPSYTDIESLDELAANADKFGGEIIGIEPGAGLTGVAQDSMMPAYGLDGKYELITSSTATMLTELGSAIDKKEDIVVTLWRPFWAYNEYDVKDLKDPLGAMGESEALHFLGKKGFAEQYPDIAELIAGIKLDDAAYGSLEGLVTGGDYEDDPAGAVTAWIAENPDAFSTLIAAK
;
A
#
# COMPACT_ATOMS: atom_id res chain seq x y z
N MET A 1 49.81 -71.12 -14.45
CA MET A 1 50.26 -71.60 -15.75
C MET A 1 49.92 -70.57 -16.81
N LYS A 2 50.95 -70.19 -17.59
CA LYS A 2 50.94 -69.48 -18.89
C LYS A 2 50.47 -68.02 -18.89
N LYS A 3 51.38 -67.03 -18.92
CA LYS A 3 52.20 -66.52 -20.05
C LYS A 3 51.37 -65.59 -20.95
N LEU A 4 51.66 -64.33 -20.95
CA LEU A 4 52.64 -63.49 -21.68
C LEU A 4 52.17 -63.02 -23.06
N ARG A 5 52.12 -61.73 -23.28
CA ARG A 5 52.87 -60.86 -24.23
C ARG A 5 52.17 -59.52 -24.39
N LEU A 6 52.69 -58.49 -24.01
CA LEU A 6 53.60 -57.48 -24.55
C LEU A 6 53.47 -57.22 -26.06
N THR A 7 53.00 -56.08 -26.44
CA THR A 7 53.54 -55.26 -27.53
C THR A 7 53.03 -53.78 -27.36
N GLY A 8 53.97 -52.89 -27.36
CA GLY A 8 53.82 -51.49 -27.34
C GLY A 8 53.75 -50.86 -28.72
N VAL A 9 53.24 -49.68 -28.84
CA VAL A 9 53.54 -48.69 -29.88
C VAL A 9 53.55 -47.29 -29.26
N LEU A 10 54.66 -46.60 -29.45
CA LEU A 10 54.86 -45.18 -29.27
C LEU A 10 54.05 -44.38 -30.32
N ALA A 11 53.48 -43.26 -29.96
CA ALA A 11 53.37 -42.05 -30.81
C ALA A 11 53.15 -40.79 -30.00
N LEU A 12 54.13 -39.97 -29.99
CA LEU A 12 54.24 -38.54 -30.16
C LEU A 12 53.03 -37.65 -29.79
N GLY A 13 53.16 -36.81 -28.80
CA GLY A 13 53.31 -35.39 -28.80
C GLY A 13 52.20 -34.52 -29.39
N ALA A 14 51.49 -33.81 -28.50
CA ALA A 14 51.03 -32.44 -28.77
C ALA A 14 50.86 -31.71 -27.42
N ALA A 15 51.73 -30.74 -27.19
CA ALA A 15 51.62 -29.79 -26.08
C ALA A 15 50.42 -28.90 -26.36
N ALA A 16 49.38 -29.00 -25.57
CA ALA A 16 48.29 -28.02 -25.52
C ALA A 16 48.51 -27.12 -24.30
N SER A 17 48.89 -25.89 -24.60
CA SER A 17 49.03 -24.79 -23.64
C SER A 17 47.66 -24.47 -23.06
N LEU A 18 47.43 -24.82 -21.81
CA LEU A 18 46.28 -24.28 -21.05
C LEU A 18 46.58 -22.81 -20.69
N VAL A 19 45.94 -21.91 -21.43
CA VAL A 19 45.76 -20.53 -21.03
C VAL A 19 44.71 -20.56 -19.91
N LEU A 20 45.13 -20.44 -18.65
CA LEU A 20 44.23 -20.04 -17.56
C LEU A 20 43.83 -18.60 -17.82
N ALA A 21 42.72 -18.39 -18.49
CA ALA A 21 41.96 -17.13 -18.39
C ALA A 21 41.33 -17.11 -16.99
N GLY A 22 41.93 -16.39 -16.08
CA GLY A 22 41.33 -16.03 -14.80
C GLY A 22 40.14 -15.13 -15.08
N CYS A 23 38.93 -15.69 -15.05
CA CYS A 23 37.74 -14.89 -14.85
C CYS A 23 37.77 -14.35 -13.43
N ALA A 24 38.21 -13.11 -13.29
CA ALA A 24 37.82 -12.31 -12.18
C ALA A 24 36.32 -12.07 -12.34
N SER A 25 35.49 -12.90 -11.72
CA SER A 25 34.09 -12.62 -11.49
C SER A 25 34.02 -11.44 -10.51
N GLY A 26 34.03 -10.22 -11.02
CA GLY A 26 33.33 -9.15 -10.39
C GLY A 26 31.86 -9.56 -10.45
N SER A 27 31.25 -9.81 -9.31
CA SER A 27 29.79 -9.92 -9.22
C SER A 27 29.26 -8.52 -9.55
N GLU A 28 28.92 -8.26 -10.81
CA GLU A 28 27.93 -7.25 -11.13
C GLU A 28 26.67 -7.71 -10.41
N PRO A 29 25.92 -6.82 -9.75
CA PRO A 29 24.61 -7.19 -9.26
C PRO A 29 23.82 -7.72 -10.47
N GLU A 30 23.33 -8.94 -10.39
CA GLU A 30 22.39 -9.47 -11.37
C GLU A 30 21.14 -8.60 -11.27
N GLY A 31 20.95 -7.69 -12.20
CA GLY A 31 19.72 -6.92 -12.34
C GLY A 31 18.56 -7.89 -12.51
N GLY A 32 17.39 -7.55 -11.95
CA GLY A 32 16.18 -8.34 -12.12
C GLY A 32 15.85 -8.55 -13.60
N ALA A 33 15.22 -9.64 -13.92
CA ALA A 33 14.88 -10.04 -15.29
C ALA A 33 13.39 -10.36 -15.38
N ALA A 34 12.82 -10.16 -16.57
CA ALA A 34 11.48 -10.65 -16.87
C ALA A 34 11.37 -12.16 -16.53
N GLY A 35 10.31 -12.53 -15.80
CA GLY A 35 10.11 -13.86 -15.23
C GLY A 35 10.54 -13.99 -13.76
N ASP A 36 11.16 -12.96 -13.17
CA ASP A 36 11.30 -12.90 -11.72
C ASP A 36 9.93 -12.66 -11.07
N THR A 37 9.76 -13.16 -9.86
CA THR A 37 8.54 -12.92 -9.06
C THR A 37 8.70 -11.66 -8.24
N ILE A 38 7.71 -10.78 -8.29
CA ILE A 38 7.60 -9.57 -7.46
C ILE A 38 6.43 -9.74 -6.49
N THR A 39 6.70 -9.67 -5.20
CA THR A 39 5.68 -9.80 -4.15
C THR A 39 5.18 -8.42 -3.75
N LEU A 40 3.87 -8.17 -3.94
CA LEU A 40 3.18 -6.95 -3.54
C LEU A 40 2.43 -7.22 -2.23
N GLY A 41 2.80 -6.51 -1.14
CA GLY A 41 2.12 -6.60 0.14
C GLY A 41 1.09 -5.47 0.28
N PHE A 42 -0.14 -5.79 0.69
CA PHE A 42 -1.20 -4.80 0.91
C PHE A 42 -2.24 -5.29 1.92
N ILE A 43 -3.09 -4.37 2.38
CA ILE A 43 -4.20 -4.66 3.28
C ILE A 43 -5.50 -4.43 2.49
N PRO A 44 -6.28 -5.48 2.17
CA PRO A 44 -7.43 -5.37 1.26
C PRO A 44 -8.54 -4.42 1.74
N SER A 45 -8.72 -4.26 3.05
CA SER A 45 -9.70 -3.33 3.62
C SER A 45 -9.32 -1.85 3.44
N TRP A 46 -8.06 -1.56 3.10
CA TRP A 46 -7.55 -0.24 2.74
C TRP A 46 -7.54 -0.14 1.22
N THR A 47 -8.61 0.41 0.67
CA THR A 47 -8.92 0.34 -0.76
C THR A 47 -7.99 1.14 -1.65
N ASP A 48 -7.26 2.11 -1.08
CA ASP A 48 -6.12 2.76 -1.72
C ASP A 48 -5.01 1.75 -2.03
N GLY A 49 -4.63 0.94 -1.03
CA GLY A 49 -3.64 -0.12 -1.18
C GLY A 49 -4.13 -1.25 -2.10
N LEU A 50 -5.39 -1.64 -1.97
CA LEU A 50 -6.01 -2.65 -2.85
C LEU A 50 -5.96 -2.20 -4.33
N SER A 51 -6.44 -0.98 -4.60
CA SER A 51 -6.54 -0.47 -5.97
C SER A 51 -5.18 -0.30 -6.63
N THR A 52 -4.21 0.25 -5.90
CA THR A 52 -2.84 0.46 -6.42
C THR A 52 -2.03 -0.83 -6.50
N ALA A 53 -2.27 -1.81 -5.62
CA ALA A 53 -1.65 -3.13 -5.74
C ALA A 53 -2.06 -3.84 -7.03
N TYR A 54 -3.36 -3.87 -7.34
CA TYR A 54 -3.85 -4.47 -8.58
C TYR A 54 -3.47 -3.67 -9.83
N LEU A 55 -3.42 -2.33 -9.74
CA LEU A 55 -2.90 -1.49 -10.83
C LEU A 55 -1.44 -1.82 -11.11
N LEU A 56 -0.61 -1.85 -10.08
CA LEU A 56 0.81 -2.16 -10.23
C LEU A 56 1.02 -3.60 -10.72
N ALA A 57 0.28 -4.58 -10.19
CA ALA A 57 0.34 -5.97 -10.63
C ALA A 57 0.07 -6.09 -12.14
N ASN A 58 -1.01 -5.47 -12.64
CA ASN A 58 -1.33 -5.44 -14.06
C ASN A 58 -0.15 -4.89 -14.89
N GLN A 59 0.47 -3.80 -14.45
CA GLN A 59 1.56 -3.16 -15.17
C GLN A 59 2.86 -4.00 -15.14
N LEU A 60 3.16 -4.66 -14.02
CA LEU A 60 4.32 -5.55 -13.89
C LEU A 60 4.18 -6.79 -14.78
N GLU A 61 2.99 -7.38 -14.85
CA GLU A 61 2.68 -8.49 -15.75
C GLU A 61 2.85 -8.09 -17.23
N GLN A 62 2.51 -6.83 -17.61
CA GLN A 62 2.76 -6.32 -18.96
C GLN A 62 4.26 -6.15 -19.26
N LEU A 63 5.10 -5.90 -18.26
CA LEU A 63 6.56 -5.92 -18.35
C LEU A 63 7.13 -7.33 -18.42
N GLY A 64 6.35 -8.35 -18.06
CA GLY A 64 6.73 -9.77 -18.12
C GLY A 64 7.23 -10.33 -16.80
N TYR A 65 6.94 -9.68 -15.67
CA TYR A 65 7.20 -10.21 -14.34
C TYR A 65 6.07 -11.12 -13.88
N ASP A 66 6.38 -12.09 -13.05
CA ASP A 66 5.38 -12.84 -12.28
C ASP A 66 5.05 -12.03 -11.01
N VAL A 67 3.76 -11.91 -10.64
CA VAL A 67 3.35 -11.13 -9.48
C VAL A 67 2.70 -12.04 -8.44
N GLU A 68 3.18 -11.94 -7.20
CA GLU A 68 2.57 -12.55 -6.02
C GLU A 68 1.88 -11.47 -5.19
N MET A 69 0.57 -11.66 -4.92
CA MET A 69 -0.26 -10.73 -4.16
C MET A 69 -0.37 -11.23 -2.72
N GLU A 70 0.34 -10.58 -1.78
CA GLU A 70 0.36 -10.93 -0.37
C GLU A 70 -0.62 -10.07 0.41
N GLU A 71 -1.76 -10.68 0.79
CA GLU A 71 -2.80 -10.01 1.59
C GLU A 71 -2.45 -10.07 3.08
N LEU A 72 -2.41 -8.92 3.71
CA LEU A 72 -2.09 -8.75 5.12
C LEU A 72 -3.26 -8.08 5.87
N THR A 73 -3.23 -8.16 7.20
CA THR A 73 -4.28 -7.56 8.05
C THR A 73 -3.74 -6.47 8.98
N GLU A 74 -2.41 -6.30 9.05
CA GLU A 74 -1.76 -5.42 10.01
C GLU A 74 -0.59 -4.67 9.37
N ALA A 75 -0.54 -3.35 9.52
CA ALA A 75 0.53 -2.50 8.98
C ALA A 75 1.92 -2.90 9.50
N GLY A 76 2.04 -3.22 10.79
CA GLY A 76 3.32 -3.61 11.37
C GLY A 76 3.90 -4.88 10.76
N VAL A 77 3.06 -5.85 10.38
CA VAL A 77 3.49 -7.08 9.68
C VAL A 77 3.95 -6.74 8.26
N LEU A 78 3.22 -5.86 7.57
CA LEU A 78 3.56 -5.40 6.22
C LEU A 78 4.93 -4.69 6.20
N TYR A 79 5.14 -3.70 7.07
CA TYR A 79 6.42 -2.97 7.16
C TYR A 79 7.58 -3.88 7.57
N ALA A 80 7.34 -4.83 8.49
CA ALA A 80 8.36 -5.82 8.87
C ALA A 80 8.71 -6.76 7.71
N GLY A 81 7.72 -7.20 6.91
CA GLY A 81 7.92 -8.01 5.71
C GLY A 81 8.73 -7.27 4.64
N LEU A 82 8.36 -6.01 4.37
CA LEU A 82 9.07 -5.14 3.43
C LEU A 82 10.53 -4.92 3.85
N SER A 83 10.78 -4.62 5.13
CA SER A 83 12.13 -4.37 5.66
C SER A 83 13.04 -5.60 5.62
N LYS A 84 12.47 -6.82 5.65
CA LYS A 84 13.21 -8.09 5.55
C LYS A 84 13.36 -8.59 4.11
N GLY A 85 12.61 -8.01 3.17
CA GLY A 85 12.56 -8.44 1.78
C GLY A 85 11.68 -9.67 1.56
N ASP A 86 10.79 -10.03 2.49
CA ASP A 86 9.72 -11.01 2.30
C ASP A 86 8.62 -10.45 1.38
N ILE A 87 8.48 -9.13 1.36
CA ILE A 87 7.66 -8.32 0.45
C ILE A 87 8.59 -7.43 -0.36
N ASP A 88 8.37 -7.33 -1.65
CA ASP A 88 9.18 -6.49 -2.54
C ASP A 88 8.70 -5.05 -2.59
N ILE A 89 7.38 -4.83 -2.68
CA ILE A 89 6.76 -3.50 -2.77
C ILE A 89 5.51 -3.43 -1.89
N TYR A 90 5.36 -2.31 -1.18
CA TYR A 90 4.11 -1.83 -0.57
C TYR A 90 3.57 -0.68 -1.42
N PRO A 91 2.45 -0.87 -2.12
CA PRO A 91 2.03 0.08 -3.18
C PRO A 91 1.27 1.30 -2.71
N SER A 92 0.92 1.43 -1.43
CA SER A 92 0.21 2.61 -0.90
C SER A 92 0.60 2.93 0.54
N ALA A 93 1.78 3.48 0.72
CA ALA A 93 2.26 3.87 2.04
C ALA A 93 1.97 5.35 2.33
N TRP A 94 1.43 5.63 3.50
CA TRP A 94 1.22 6.94 4.10
C TRP A 94 2.44 7.28 4.97
N SER A 95 3.59 7.46 4.35
CA SER A 95 4.90 7.37 5.01
C SER A 95 5.32 8.62 5.77
N GLU A 96 4.67 9.76 5.54
CA GLU A 96 5.12 11.06 6.06
C GLU A 96 4.51 11.39 7.44
N VAL A 97 3.24 11.09 7.64
CA VAL A 97 2.46 11.40 8.86
C VAL A 97 1.89 10.14 9.48
N THR A 98 1.02 9.46 8.75
CA THR A 98 0.23 8.32 9.27
C THR A 98 1.08 7.14 9.70
N HIS A 99 2.09 6.77 8.90
CA HIS A 99 2.99 5.65 9.16
C HIS A 99 4.38 6.11 9.64
N ALA A 100 4.51 7.35 10.16
CA ALA A 100 5.79 7.90 10.61
C ALA A 100 6.48 7.02 11.65
N GLU A 101 5.75 6.35 12.54
CA GLU A 101 6.32 5.43 13.53
C GLU A 101 6.92 4.18 12.87
N TYR A 102 6.24 3.60 11.88
CA TYR A 102 6.78 2.47 11.10
C TYR A 102 8.00 2.89 10.29
N MET A 103 7.99 4.09 9.71
CA MET A 103 9.17 4.62 9.01
C MET A 103 10.34 4.92 9.96
N ALA A 104 10.07 5.32 11.19
CA ALA A 104 11.11 5.48 12.21
C ALA A 104 11.75 4.14 12.61
N GLU A 105 10.98 3.06 12.66
CA GLU A 105 11.45 1.73 13.02
C GLU A 105 12.12 1.00 11.83
N PHE A 106 11.51 1.00 10.66
CA PHE A 106 11.89 0.17 9.51
C PHE A 106 12.52 0.93 8.34
N GLY A 107 12.40 2.26 8.29
CA GLY A 107 12.74 3.07 7.11
C GLY A 107 14.20 2.97 6.65
N SER A 108 15.15 2.57 7.52
CA SER A 108 16.54 2.33 7.10
C SER A 108 16.72 1.17 6.12
N GLU A 109 15.77 0.24 6.09
CA GLU A 109 15.75 -0.96 5.25
C GLU A 109 14.67 -0.89 4.14
N ILE A 110 14.07 0.29 3.95
CA ILE A 110 13.03 0.56 2.97
C ILE A 110 13.50 1.65 2.02
N GLU A 111 13.10 1.57 0.77
CA GLU A 111 13.37 2.54 -0.29
C GLU A 111 12.06 3.19 -0.74
N ASP A 112 12.04 4.52 -0.83
CA ASP A 112 10.92 5.27 -1.40
C ASP A 112 11.05 5.26 -2.94
N LEU A 113 10.07 4.65 -3.60
CA LEU A 113 10.02 4.54 -5.06
C LEU A 113 9.24 5.70 -5.71
N GLY A 114 8.64 6.56 -4.90
CA GLY A 114 7.95 7.78 -5.33
C GLY A 114 6.47 7.81 -4.97
N ALA A 115 5.96 9.04 -4.84
CA ALA A 115 4.56 9.30 -4.57
C ALA A 115 3.71 9.19 -5.84
N TYR A 116 2.52 8.63 -5.72
CA TYR A 116 1.57 8.55 -6.84
C TYR A 116 0.36 9.48 -6.66
N TYR A 117 0.11 9.95 -5.45
CA TYR A 117 -0.98 10.86 -5.10
C TYR A 117 -0.51 11.80 -3.98
N ASP A 118 -0.89 13.08 -4.01
CA ASP A 118 -0.26 14.12 -3.16
C ASP A 118 -1.20 14.72 -2.11
N ASN A 119 -2.44 14.23 -1.96
CA ASN A 119 -3.47 15.00 -1.23
C ASN A 119 -4.26 14.14 -0.23
N ALA A 120 -3.60 13.13 0.32
CA ALA A 120 -4.20 12.24 1.30
C ALA A 120 -4.30 12.90 2.69
N SER A 121 -5.37 12.64 3.42
CA SER A 121 -5.57 13.19 4.75
C SER A 121 -6.36 12.28 5.67
N LEU A 122 -6.04 12.27 6.94
CA LEU A 122 -6.81 11.60 7.98
C LEU A 122 -7.97 12.47 8.42
N THR A 123 -9.11 11.86 8.70
CA THR A 123 -10.33 12.58 9.09
C THR A 123 -11.07 11.90 10.24
N ILE A 124 -11.85 12.69 10.95
CA ILE A 124 -12.91 12.23 11.84
C ILE A 124 -14.22 12.70 11.22
N ALA A 125 -15.15 11.79 11.01
CA ALA A 125 -16.39 12.06 10.31
C ALA A 125 -17.62 11.72 11.14
N VAL A 126 -18.71 12.39 10.81
CA VAL A 126 -20.05 12.14 11.34
C VAL A 126 -21.05 12.12 10.19
N PRO A 127 -22.25 11.51 10.34
CA PRO A 127 -23.31 11.65 9.36
C PRO A 127 -23.64 13.13 9.09
N SER A 128 -23.93 13.49 7.83
CA SER A 128 -24.17 14.89 7.44
C SER A 128 -25.31 15.58 8.21
N TYR A 129 -26.26 14.80 8.73
CA TYR A 129 -27.36 15.31 9.55
C TYR A 129 -26.98 15.60 11.01
N THR A 130 -25.79 15.17 11.47
CA THR A 130 -25.31 15.37 12.85
C THR A 130 -24.99 16.86 13.07
N ASP A 131 -25.50 17.44 14.16
CA ASP A 131 -25.41 18.88 14.43
C ASP A 131 -24.14 19.26 15.20
N ILE A 132 -22.96 18.93 14.60
CA ILE A 132 -21.63 19.46 14.99
C ILE A 132 -20.79 19.62 13.72
N GLU A 133 -19.82 20.54 13.74
CA GLU A 133 -19.00 20.90 12.58
C GLU A 133 -17.48 20.78 12.84
N SER A 134 -17.07 20.54 14.09
CA SER A 134 -15.67 20.64 14.48
C SER A 134 -15.32 19.70 15.63
N LEU A 135 -14.06 19.23 15.67
CA LEU A 135 -13.54 18.34 16.71
C LEU A 135 -13.61 18.95 18.13
N ASP A 136 -13.50 20.27 18.25
CA ASP A 136 -13.61 20.98 19.54
C ASP A 136 -15.01 20.91 20.15
N GLU A 137 -16.04 20.55 19.39
CA GLU A 137 -17.41 20.35 19.88
C GLU A 137 -17.63 18.95 20.48
N LEU A 138 -16.78 17.96 20.17
CA LEU A 138 -16.93 16.58 20.64
C LEU A 138 -16.98 16.49 22.18
N ALA A 139 -16.05 17.17 22.87
CA ALA A 139 -15.96 17.10 24.34
C ALA A 139 -17.25 17.55 25.07
N ALA A 140 -18.04 18.43 24.47
CA ALA A 140 -19.32 18.91 25.01
C ALA A 140 -20.51 18.03 24.61
N ASN A 141 -20.35 17.18 23.60
CA ASN A 141 -21.38 16.34 22.99
C ASN A 141 -21.19 14.85 23.25
N ALA A 142 -20.35 14.45 24.23
CA ALA A 142 -20.02 13.04 24.46
C ALA A 142 -21.25 12.15 24.67
N ASP A 143 -22.24 12.61 25.41
CA ASP A 143 -23.49 11.86 25.67
C ASP A 143 -24.26 11.59 24.37
N LYS A 144 -24.15 12.47 23.36
CA LYS A 144 -24.79 12.32 22.06
C LYS A 144 -24.27 11.10 21.28
N PHE A 145 -22.99 10.79 21.44
CA PHE A 145 -22.27 9.73 20.76
C PHE A 145 -21.98 8.52 21.67
N GLY A 146 -22.60 8.47 22.86
CA GLY A 146 -22.33 7.40 23.82
C GLY A 146 -20.92 7.41 24.42
N GLY A 147 -20.13 8.48 24.16
CA GLY A 147 -18.73 8.55 24.53
C GLY A 147 -17.83 7.63 23.71
N GLU A 148 -18.20 7.32 22.47
CA GLU A 148 -17.46 6.40 21.60
C GLU A 148 -17.06 7.09 20.28
N ILE A 149 -15.85 6.79 19.81
CA ILE A 149 -15.37 7.04 18.44
C ILE A 149 -15.07 5.67 17.83
N ILE A 150 -15.73 5.35 16.74
CA ILE A 150 -15.54 4.05 16.09
C ILE A 150 -14.37 4.14 15.12
N GLY A 151 -13.33 3.37 15.42
CA GLY A 151 -12.08 3.32 14.67
C GLY A 151 -11.93 2.05 13.85
N ILE A 152 -10.78 1.96 13.19
CA ILE A 152 -10.38 0.84 12.34
C ILE A 152 -9.42 -0.10 13.09
N GLU A 153 -8.55 -0.78 12.38
CA GLU A 153 -7.59 -1.75 12.92
C GLU A 153 -6.71 -1.12 14.03
N PRO A 154 -6.42 -1.81 15.14
CA PRO A 154 -5.60 -1.27 16.24
C PRO A 154 -4.20 -0.83 15.82
N GLY A 155 -3.61 -1.52 14.81
CA GLY A 155 -2.28 -1.20 14.27
C GLY A 155 -2.30 -0.20 13.12
N ALA A 156 -3.44 0.40 12.77
CA ALA A 156 -3.49 1.43 11.74
C ALA A 156 -2.89 2.75 12.26
N GLY A 157 -2.12 3.44 11.41
CA GLY A 157 -1.57 4.75 11.77
C GLY A 157 -2.66 5.78 12.09
N LEU A 158 -3.79 5.77 11.37
CA LEU A 158 -4.98 6.57 11.70
C LEU A 158 -5.46 6.34 13.14
N THR A 159 -5.48 5.10 13.60
CA THR A 159 -5.85 4.76 14.98
C THR A 159 -4.86 5.38 15.97
N GLY A 160 -3.54 5.28 15.71
CA GLY A 160 -2.51 5.90 16.51
C GLY A 160 -2.65 7.43 16.58
N VAL A 161 -2.79 8.10 15.43
CA VAL A 161 -2.99 9.56 15.37
C VAL A 161 -4.24 9.99 16.11
N ALA A 162 -5.37 9.28 15.94
CA ALA A 162 -6.61 9.59 16.65
C ALA A 162 -6.44 9.45 18.17
N GLN A 163 -5.81 8.35 18.64
CA GLN A 163 -5.65 8.06 20.06
C GLN A 163 -4.60 8.94 20.74
N ASP A 164 -3.42 9.10 20.12
CA ASP A 164 -2.25 9.66 20.79
C ASP A 164 -2.08 11.18 20.53
N SER A 165 -2.72 11.70 19.49
CA SER A 165 -2.66 13.13 19.12
C SER A 165 -4.02 13.81 19.24
N MET A 166 -5.04 13.34 18.51
CA MET A 166 -6.33 14.03 18.41
C MET A 166 -7.10 14.02 19.72
N MET A 167 -7.29 12.86 20.34
CA MET A 167 -8.08 12.76 21.58
C MET A 167 -7.50 13.61 22.72
N PRO A 168 -6.18 13.59 23.02
CA PRO A 168 -5.59 14.48 24.01
C PRO A 168 -5.70 15.96 23.66
N ALA A 169 -5.46 16.33 22.39
CA ALA A 169 -5.49 17.72 21.94
C ALA A 169 -6.87 18.37 22.14
N TYR A 170 -7.94 17.61 21.93
CA TYR A 170 -9.33 18.08 22.09
C TYR A 170 -9.93 17.77 23.48
N GLY A 171 -9.12 17.25 24.44
CA GLY A 171 -9.56 16.95 25.79
C GLY A 171 -10.67 15.89 25.85
N LEU A 172 -10.56 14.89 24.98
CA LEU A 172 -11.49 13.76 24.87
C LEU A 172 -11.16 12.64 25.85
N ASP A 173 -9.95 12.61 26.41
CA ASP A 173 -9.53 11.63 27.39
C ASP A 173 -10.51 11.53 28.56
N GLY A 174 -10.99 10.31 28.85
CA GLY A 174 -11.98 10.05 29.89
C GLY A 174 -13.40 10.49 29.58
N LYS A 175 -13.64 11.04 28.37
CA LYS A 175 -14.98 11.35 27.83
C LYS A 175 -15.35 10.46 26.66
N TYR A 176 -14.38 10.06 25.88
CA TYR A 176 -14.53 9.16 24.76
C TYR A 176 -13.60 7.97 24.90
N GLU A 177 -14.03 6.85 24.35
CA GLU A 177 -13.23 5.66 24.09
C GLU A 177 -13.11 5.48 22.56
N LEU A 178 -11.90 5.25 22.05
CA LEU A 178 -11.69 4.85 20.67
C LEU A 178 -11.91 3.34 20.56
N ILE A 179 -13.03 2.95 19.96
CA ILE A 179 -13.38 1.55 19.77
C ILE A 179 -12.71 1.04 18.50
N THR A 180 -11.64 0.29 18.66
CA THR A 180 -10.89 -0.27 17.52
C THR A 180 -11.47 -1.62 17.10
N SER A 181 -11.57 -1.83 15.78
CA SER A 181 -12.08 -3.09 15.21
C SER A 181 -11.41 -3.40 13.86
N SER A 182 -12.16 -3.48 12.80
CA SER A 182 -11.67 -3.48 11.42
C SER A 182 -12.38 -2.40 10.61
N THR A 183 -11.77 -1.96 9.52
CA THR A 183 -12.40 -1.03 8.57
C THR A 183 -13.79 -1.49 8.15
N ALA A 184 -13.96 -2.78 7.83
CA ALA A 184 -15.25 -3.35 7.46
C ALA A 184 -16.31 -3.27 8.60
N THR A 185 -15.88 -3.49 9.85
CA THR A 185 -16.78 -3.37 11.01
C THR A 185 -17.17 -1.91 11.24
N MET A 186 -16.22 -0.98 11.20
CA MET A 186 -16.49 0.45 11.33
C MET A 186 -17.50 0.93 10.27
N LEU A 187 -17.32 0.54 8.99
CA LEU A 187 -18.25 0.90 7.91
C LEU A 187 -19.64 0.29 8.12
N THR A 188 -19.73 -0.94 8.65
CA THR A 188 -21.00 -1.59 8.99
C THR A 188 -21.75 -0.81 10.07
N GLU A 189 -21.04 -0.38 11.11
CA GLU A 189 -21.62 0.44 12.19
C GLU A 189 -22.05 1.81 11.69
N LEU A 190 -21.24 2.47 10.84
CA LEU A 190 -21.58 3.73 10.19
C LEU A 190 -22.86 3.61 9.36
N GLY A 191 -22.95 2.61 8.47
CA GLY A 191 -24.13 2.38 7.65
C GLY A 191 -25.38 2.10 8.50
N SER A 192 -25.24 1.27 9.55
CA SER A 192 -26.32 0.96 10.47
C SER A 192 -26.83 2.21 11.22
N ALA A 193 -25.92 3.08 11.66
CA ALA A 193 -26.29 4.33 12.34
C ALA A 193 -27.00 5.30 11.37
N ILE A 194 -26.51 5.44 10.13
CA ILE A 194 -27.13 6.28 9.10
C ILE A 194 -28.56 5.81 8.79
N ASP A 195 -28.77 4.50 8.61
CA ASP A 195 -30.09 3.93 8.33
C ASP A 195 -31.10 4.20 9.45
N LYS A 196 -30.63 4.18 10.70
CA LYS A 196 -31.46 4.46 11.89
C LYS A 196 -31.57 5.94 12.24
N LYS A 197 -30.83 6.81 11.57
CA LYS A 197 -30.68 8.24 11.91
C LYS A 197 -30.12 8.47 13.31
N GLU A 198 -29.21 7.59 13.75
CA GLU A 198 -28.44 7.69 15.00
C GLU A 198 -27.16 8.49 14.76
N ASP A 199 -26.71 9.22 15.79
CA ASP A 199 -25.43 9.93 15.73
C ASP A 199 -24.28 8.97 16.00
N ILE A 200 -23.22 9.06 15.20
CA ILE A 200 -21.99 8.27 15.31
C ILE A 200 -20.78 9.14 14.95
N VAL A 201 -19.65 8.87 15.56
CA VAL A 201 -18.33 9.44 15.18
C VAL A 201 -17.44 8.32 14.72
N VAL A 202 -16.84 8.46 13.54
CA VAL A 202 -15.95 7.44 12.97
C VAL A 202 -14.63 8.06 12.52
N THR A 203 -13.58 7.23 12.48
CA THR A 203 -12.33 7.58 11.82
C THR A 203 -12.44 7.23 10.34
N LEU A 204 -12.08 8.18 9.46
CA LEU A 204 -12.02 7.99 8.00
C LEU A 204 -10.73 8.63 7.45
N TRP A 205 -10.56 8.55 6.16
CA TRP A 205 -9.44 9.20 5.43
C TRP A 205 -9.87 9.60 4.03
N ARG A 206 -9.14 10.55 3.44
CA ARG A 206 -9.32 10.96 2.05
C ARG A 206 -8.04 10.69 1.25
N PRO A 207 -8.15 10.16 0.04
CA PRO A 207 -9.40 9.72 -0.64
C PRO A 207 -9.90 8.37 -0.10
N PHE A 208 -11.21 8.15 -0.10
CA PHE A 208 -11.85 6.89 0.30
C PHE A 208 -13.26 6.78 -0.31
N TRP A 209 -13.58 5.65 -0.90
CA TRP A 209 -14.87 5.41 -1.56
C TRP A 209 -16.09 5.61 -0.65
N ALA A 210 -15.92 5.41 0.64
CA ALA A 210 -17.00 5.55 1.63
C ALA A 210 -17.70 6.91 1.59
N TYR A 211 -17.01 7.97 1.17
CA TYR A 211 -17.62 9.31 0.99
C TYR A 211 -18.60 9.39 -0.20
N ASN A 212 -18.54 8.45 -1.14
CA ASN A 212 -19.49 8.36 -2.23
C ASN A 212 -20.72 7.52 -1.85
N GLU A 213 -20.55 6.58 -0.92
CA GLU A 213 -21.61 5.67 -0.48
C GLU A 213 -22.39 6.20 0.71
N TYR A 214 -21.72 6.83 1.67
CA TYR A 214 -22.32 7.32 2.92
C TYR A 214 -22.43 8.84 2.92
N ASP A 215 -23.59 9.36 3.34
CA ASP A 215 -23.83 10.80 3.53
C ASP A 215 -23.18 11.27 4.84
N VAL A 216 -21.87 11.52 4.79
CA VAL A 216 -21.03 11.92 5.92
C VAL A 216 -20.33 13.26 5.65
N LYS A 217 -19.91 13.92 6.73
CA LYS A 217 -19.04 15.11 6.69
C LYS A 217 -17.87 14.97 7.64
N ASP A 218 -16.73 15.53 7.23
CA ASP A 218 -15.56 15.65 8.09
C ASP A 218 -15.79 16.73 9.14
N LEU A 219 -15.37 16.46 10.38
CA LEU A 219 -15.24 17.49 11.40
C LEU A 219 -13.97 18.30 11.17
N LYS A 220 -14.09 19.63 11.23
CA LYS A 220 -12.93 20.52 11.12
C LYS A 220 -11.94 20.25 12.24
N ASP A 221 -10.66 20.26 11.92
CA ASP A 221 -9.56 20.11 12.87
C ASP A 221 -8.78 21.42 13.05
N PRO A 222 -9.28 22.38 13.85
CA PRO A 222 -8.63 23.68 14.03
C PRO A 222 -7.27 23.61 14.74
N LEU A 223 -6.96 22.51 15.42
CA LEU A 223 -5.66 22.31 16.08
C LEU A 223 -4.65 21.54 15.21
N GLY A 224 -5.06 20.99 14.08
CA GLY A 224 -4.22 20.19 13.21
C GLY A 224 -3.77 18.86 13.85
N ALA A 225 -4.57 18.33 14.79
CA ALA A 225 -4.20 17.18 15.59
C ALA A 225 -4.30 15.84 14.82
N MET A 226 -5.01 15.84 13.67
CA MET A 226 -5.04 14.71 12.73
C MET A 226 -3.86 14.71 11.76
N GLY A 227 -2.98 15.73 11.82
CA GLY A 227 -1.85 15.91 10.92
C GLY A 227 -2.18 16.72 9.66
N GLU A 228 -1.15 17.06 8.91
CA GLU A 228 -1.28 17.72 7.61
C GLU A 228 -1.59 16.66 6.53
N SER A 229 -2.02 17.11 5.35
CA SER A 229 -2.13 16.22 4.18
C SER A 229 -0.76 15.67 3.79
N GLU A 230 -0.74 14.43 3.36
CA GLU A 230 0.50 13.73 2.96
C GLU A 230 0.37 13.07 1.59
N ALA A 231 1.49 12.64 1.04
CA ALA A 231 1.52 11.88 -0.19
C ALA A 231 1.35 10.38 0.06
N LEU A 232 0.83 9.67 -0.95
CA LEU A 232 0.79 8.21 -0.97
C LEU A 232 1.94 7.69 -1.82
N HIS A 233 2.78 6.84 -1.22
CA HIS A 233 4.03 6.38 -1.81
C HIS A 233 4.00 4.89 -2.15
N PHE A 234 4.71 4.54 -3.21
CA PHE A 234 5.21 3.18 -3.38
C PHE A 234 6.49 3.03 -2.56
N LEU A 235 6.53 2.08 -1.66
CA LEU A 235 7.74 1.73 -0.91
C LEU A 235 8.27 0.39 -1.38
N GLY A 236 9.56 0.29 -1.62
CA GLY A 236 10.26 -0.94 -1.97
C GLY A 236 11.17 -1.44 -0.84
N LYS A 237 11.51 -2.72 -0.86
CA LYS A 237 12.62 -3.21 -0.05
C LYS A 237 13.90 -2.49 -0.47
N LYS A 238 14.86 -2.38 0.44
CA LYS A 238 16.13 -1.68 0.19
C LYS A 238 16.88 -2.22 -1.03
N GLY A 239 17.27 -1.31 -1.93
CA GLY A 239 17.99 -1.63 -3.16
C GLY A 239 17.08 -2.14 -4.28
N PHE A 240 15.75 -2.00 -4.14
CA PHE A 240 14.79 -2.44 -5.14
C PHE A 240 15.00 -1.74 -6.49
N ALA A 241 15.16 -0.41 -6.49
CA ALA A 241 15.34 0.35 -7.74
C ALA A 241 16.66 0.02 -8.47
N GLU A 242 17.70 -0.36 -7.74
CA GLU A 242 18.96 -0.83 -8.34
C GLU A 242 18.78 -2.22 -8.98
N GLN A 243 18.02 -3.10 -8.34
CA GLN A 243 17.75 -4.46 -8.82
C GLN A 243 16.76 -4.47 -10.00
N TYR A 244 15.73 -3.61 -9.97
CA TYR A 244 14.64 -3.55 -10.95
C TYR A 244 14.44 -2.13 -11.49
N PRO A 245 15.39 -1.60 -12.28
CA PRO A 245 15.36 -0.19 -12.71
C PRO A 245 14.19 0.12 -13.66
N ASP A 246 13.72 -0.85 -14.44
CA ASP A 246 12.56 -0.71 -15.31
C ASP A 246 11.24 -0.61 -14.53
N ILE A 247 11.11 -1.36 -13.43
CA ILE A 247 9.96 -1.23 -12.51
C ILE A 247 10.01 0.12 -11.80
N ALA A 248 11.19 0.54 -11.34
CA ALA A 248 11.34 1.85 -10.69
C ALA A 248 10.99 3.01 -11.64
N GLU A 249 11.36 2.93 -12.93
CA GLU A 249 10.98 3.90 -13.96
C GLU A 249 9.45 3.89 -14.20
N LEU A 250 8.84 2.71 -14.28
CA LEU A 250 7.38 2.57 -14.38
C LEU A 250 6.69 3.27 -13.21
N ILE A 251 7.07 2.93 -11.98
CA ILE A 251 6.49 3.47 -10.74
C ILE A 251 6.63 4.99 -10.67
N ALA A 252 7.80 5.53 -11.00
CA ALA A 252 8.05 6.98 -10.97
C ALA A 252 7.10 7.77 -11.88
N GLY A 253 6.59 7.14 -12.93
CA GLY A 253 5.63 7.73 -13.86
C GLY A 253 4.16 7.59 -13.45
N ILE A 254 3.84 6.79 -12.43
CA ILE A 254 2.47 6.65 -11.93
C ILE A 254 2.13 7.91 -11.12
N LYS A 255 1.19 8.71 -11.62
CA LYS A 255 0.67 9.92 -10.98
C LYS A 255 -0.83 9.98 -11.21
N LEU A 256 -1.59 9.95 -10.14
CA LEU A 256 -3.04 9.98 -10.18
C LEU A 256 -3.53 11.29 -9.54
N ASP A 257 -4.37 12.02 -10.26
CA ASP A 257 -5.14 13.11 -9.67
C ASP A 257 -6.42 12.57 -9.00
N ASP A 258 -7.18 13.45 -8.36
CA ASP A 258 -8.41 13.08 -7.65
C ASP A 258 -9.42 12.33 -8.54
N ALA A 259 -9.51 12.71 -9.82
CA ALA A 259 -10.45 12.10 -10.76
C ALA A 259 -9.99 10.69 -11.19
N ALA A 260 -8.71 10.55 -11.53
CA ALA A 260 -8.12 9.27 -11.91
C ALA A 260 -8.13 8.29 -10.74
N TYR A 261 -7.70 8.75 -9.56
CA TYR A 261 -7.73 7.94 -8.35
C TYR A 261 -9.16 7.51 -7.99
N GLY A 262 -10.09 8.46 -7.87
CA GLY A 262 -11.46 8.19 -7.47
C GLY A 262 -12.20 7.28 -8.45
N SER A 263 -11.91 7.36 -9.77
CA SER A 263 -12.47 6.46 -10.76
C SER A 263 -11.90 5.04 -10.67
N LEU A 264 -10.60 4.90 -10.37
CA LEU A 264 -9.96 3.60 -10.15
C LEU A 264 -10.55 2.90 -8.92
N GLU A 265 -10.52 3.58 -7.78
CA GLU A 265 -11.06 3.04 -6.53
C GLU A 265 -12.56 2.73 -6.66
N GLY A 266 -13.34 3.61 -7.30
CA GLY A 266 -14.75 3.42 -7.53
C GLY A 266 -15.09 2.18 -8.37
N LEU A 267 -14.25 1.81 -9.36
CA LEU A 267 -14.42 0.57 -10.10
C LEU A 267 -14.00 -0.66 -9.27
N VAL A 268 -12.88 -0.58 -8.57
CA VAL A 268 -12.35 -1.69 -7.75
C VAL A 268 -13.28 -2.05 -6.60
N THR A 269 -13.97 -1.05 -6.02
CA THR A 269 -14.92 -1.25 -4.91
C THR A 269 -16.38 -1.33 -5.35
N GLY A 270 -16.67 -1.08 -6.64
CA GLY A 270 -18.02 -1.02 -7.19
C GLY A 270 -18.63 -2.41 -7.47
N GLY A 271 -19.97 -2.49 -7.39
CA GLY A 271 -20.74 -3.73 -7.42
C GLY A 271 -20.56 -4.64 -8.63
N ASP A 272 -20.09 -4.13 -9.78
CA ASP A 272 -19.84 -4.97 -10.97
C ASP A 272 -18.51 -5.73 -10.86
N TYR A 273 -17.58 -5.28 -10.00
CA TYR A 273 -16.23 -5.82 -9.82
C TYR A 273 -15.87 -6.11 -8.36
N GLU A 274 -16.85 -6.14 -7.43
CA GLU A 274 -16.61 -6.31 -5.98
C GLU A 274 -15.70 -7.52 -5.66
N ASP A 275 -15.83 -8.60 -6.44
CA ASP A 275 -15.02 -9.82 -6.29
C ASP A 275 -13.95 -9.97 -7.39
N ASP A 276 -13.72 -8.96 -8.23
CA ASP A 276 -12.76 -9.00 -9.34
C ASP A 276 -11.95 -7.69 -9.50
N PRO A 277 -11.11 -7.33 -8.54
CA PRO A 277 -10.26 -6.13 -8.63
C PRO A 277 -9.36 -6.11 -9.87
N ALA A 278 -8.88 -7.26 -10.34
CA ALA A 278 -8.06 -7.36 -11.54
C ALA A 278 -8.84 -6.99 -12.81
N GLY A 279 -10.10 -7.46 -12.91
CA GLY A 279 -11.03 -7.07 -13.98
C GLY A 279 -11.36 -5.59 -13.94
N ALA A 280 -11.60 -5.04 -12.74
CA ALA A 280 -11.83 -3.61 -12.53
C ALA A 280 -10.68 -2.75 -13.06
N VAL A 281 -9.45 -3.09 -12.68
CA VAL A 281 -8.22 -2.39 -13.14
C VAL A 281 -8.07 -2.50 -14.65
N THR A 282 -8.30 -3.67 -15.24
CA THR A 282 -8.23 -3.86 -16.69
C THR A 282 -9.25 -2.99 -17.42
N ALA A 283 -10.48 -2.90 -16.92
CA ALA A 283 -11.52 -2.04 -17.46
C ALA A 283 -11.15 -0.56 -17.30
N TRP A 284 -10.65 -0.18 -16.12
CA TRP A 284 -10.22 1.20 -15.86
C TRP A 284 -9.09 1.65 -16.80
N ILE A 285 -8.07 0.82 -17.03
CA ILE A 285 -6.97 1.10 -17.97
C ILE A 285 -7.51 1.31 -19.39
N ALA A 286 -8.48 0.48 -19.82
CA ALA A 286 -9.09 0.60 -21.15
C ALA A 286 -9.86 1.93 -21.33
N GLU A 287 -10.48 2.44 -20.28
CA GLU A 287 -11.23 3.70 -20.27
C GLU A 287 -10.30 4.92 -20.08
N ASN A 288 -9.12 4.74 -19.48
CA ASN A 288 -8.17 5.79 -19.11
C ASN A 288 -6.76 5.54 -19.70
N PRO A 289 -6.62 5.42 -21.04
CA PRO A 289 -5.37 5.01 -21.68
C PRO A 289 -4.20 6.00 -21.49
N ASP A 290 -4.49 7.22 -21.07
CA ASP A 290 -3.54 8.31 -20.86
C ASP A 290 -3.49 8.75 -19.38
N ALA A 291 -3.91 7.89 -18.42
CA ALA A 291 -4.01 8.25 -17.01
C ALA A 291 -2.68 8.67 -16.38
N PHE A 292 -1.57 8.06 -16.80
CA PHE A 292 -0.22 8.44 -16.39
C PHE A 292 0.81 8.09 -17.47
N SER A 293 1.98 8.73 -17.39
CA SER A 293 2.95 8.77 -18.52
C SER A 293 3.58 7.42 -18.86
N THR A 294 3.65 6.49 -17.91
CA THR A 294 4.27 5.17 -18.06
C THR A 294 3.25 4.05 -18.23
N LEU A 295 1.96 4.37 -18.37
CA LEU A 295 0.89 3.37 -18.49
C LEU A 295 1.12 2.46 -19.69
N ILE A 296 1.15 1.16 -19.43
CA ILE A 296 1.24 0.13 -20.46
C ILE A 296 -0.19 -0.34 -20.74
N ALA A 297 -0.69 -0.06 -21.93
CA ALA A 297 -2.02 -0.53 -22.33
C ALA A 297 -2.06 -2.06 -22.41
N ALA A 298 -3.17 -2.66 -21.97
CA ALA A 298 -3.37 -4.10 -22.10
C ALA A 298 -3.31 -4.52 -23.59
N LYS A 299 -2.61 -5.61 -23.86
CA LYS A 299 -2.45 -6.15 -25.23
C LYS A 299 -3.68 -6.92 -25.67
#